data_cf9d9306ec8f50b30a280219add12d8d
#
_entry.id   cf9d9306ec8f50b30a280219add12d8d
#
_cell.length_a   1.000
_cell.length_b   1.000
_cell.length_c   1.000
_cell.angle_alpha   90.00
_cell.angle_beta   90.00
_cell.angle_gamma   90.00
#
_symmetry.space_group_name_H-M   'P 1'
#
loop_
_entity.id
_entity.type
_entity.pdbx_description
1 polymer ?
#
loop_
_entity_poly.entity_id
_entity_poly.type
_entity_poly.pdbx_seq_one_letter_code
_entity_poly.pdbx_strand_id
1 'polypeptide(L)'
;MLCSKCGKILRENAHFCMECGQTVLGARPIAFAAKPPAVSEPKPRFVIWILILLVGAGIWWIASSDSADVQRLREKYFSPPHIETLSEKTFSISPHGLTSNKFTIPSGASNVIVTGHFETTGGPGDEIQVLLLTDEAFVTWRNGYSTSSFYDSGKVLQGNIRAAMPDDAGTYYLVFTNNVPGKLAKTVQADVALQYSRWAPDWFYRMKEAF
;
A
#
# COMPACT_ATOMS: atom_id res chain seq x y z
N MET A 1 -18.77 -41.84 74.61
CA MET A 1 -19.41 -40.75 75.38
C MET A 1 -20.91 -40.94 75.41
N LEU A 2 -21.60 -40.52 76.51
CA LEU A 2 -23.07 -40.57 76.58
C LEU A 2 -23.64 -39.17 76.27
N CYS A 3 -24.77 -39.14 75.58
CA CYS A 3 -25.48 -37.87 75.29
C CYS A 3 -26.11 -37.37 76.60
N SER A 4 -25.83 -36.12 76.97
CA SER A 4 -26.31 -35.49 78.21
C SER A 4 -27.84 -35.28 78.23
N LYS A 5 -28.51 -35.34 77.08
CA LYS A 5 -29.93 -35.10 76.92
C LYS A 5 -30.78 -36.42 76.92
N CYS A 6 -30.34 -37.42 76.20
CA CYS A 6 -31.10 -38.68 75.99
C CYS A 6 -30.40 -39.93 76.46
N GLY A 7 -29.17 -39.90 77.02
CA GLY A 7 -28.42 -41.01 77.55
C GLY A 7 -27.92 -42.05 76.54
N LYS A 8 -28.07 -41.83 75.25
CA LYS A 8 -27.57 -42.75 74.22
C LYS A 8 -26.05 -42.61 74.06
N ILE A 9 -25.41 -43.79 73.75
CA ILE A 9 -23.97 -43.83 73.47
C ILE A 9 -23.66 -43.16 72.17
N LEU A 10 -22.79 -42.16 72.24
CA LEU A 10 -22.30 -41.37 71.07
C LEU A 10 -21.02 -42.05 70.57
N ARG A 11 -20.82 -42.06 69.24
CA ARG A 11 -19.53 -42.43 68.63
C ARG A 11 -18.45 -41.38 69.01
N GLU A 12 -17.25 -41.88 69.08
CA GLU A 12 -16.10 -40.94 69.20
C GLU A 12 -16.09 -39.95 68.06
N ASN A 13 -15.97 -38.68 68.38
CA ASN A 13 -16.03 -37.53 67.46
C ASN A 13 -17.41 -37.20 66.89
N ALA A 14 -18.51 -37.65 67.54
CA ALA A 14 -19.83 -37.18 67.13
C ALA A 14 -20.07 -35.71 67.51
N HIS A 15 -20.40 -34.83 66.54
CA HIS A 15 -20.73 -33.44 66.75
C HIS A 15 -22.14 -33.22 67.22
N PHE A 16 -23.03 -34.17 66.97
CA PHE A 16 -24.43 -34.15 67.41
C PHE A 16 -24.96 -35.59 67.65
N CYS A 17 -25.92 -35.69 68.54
CA CYS A 17 -26.60 -36.94 68.79
C CYS A 17 -27.60 -37.25 67.67
N MET A 18 -27.45 -38.39 66.97
CA MET A 18 -28.33 -38.79 65.91
C MET A 18 -29.78 -39.09 66.34
N GLU A 19 -30.00 -39.32 67.63
CA GLU A 19 -31.31 -39.68 68.18
C GLU A 19 -32.12 -38.41 68.61
N CYS A 20 -31.47 -37.40 69.18
CA CYS A 20 -32.17 -36.24 69.72
C CYS A 20 -31.68 -34.89 69.17
N GLY A 21 -30.73 -34.88 68.24
CA GLY A 21 -30.22 -33.68 67.59
C GLY A 21 -29.36 -32.78 68.49
N GLN A 22 -29.10 -33.14 69.77
CA GLN A 22 -28.32 -32.33 70.67
C GLN A 22 -26.88 -32.23 70.19
N THR A 23 -26.34 -31.01 70.17
CA THR A 23 -24.90 -30.76 69.87
C THR A 23 -24.02 -31.23 71.05
N VAL A 24 -22.92 -31.90 70.78
CA VAL A 24 -21.94 -32.34 71.79
C VAL A 24 -20.98 -31.22 72.07
N LEU A 25 -21.06 -30.65 73.28
CA LEU A 25 -20.15 -29.61 73.77
C LEU A 25 -18.74 -30.23 73.91
N GLY A 26 -17.81 -29.79 73.04
CA GLY A 26 -16.43 -30.22 73.04
C GLY A 26 -15.86 -30.59 71.69
N ALA A 27 -16.67 -30.70 70.67
CA ALA A 27 -16.17 -30.82 69.30
C ALA A 27 -15.58 -29.46 68.88
N ARG A 28 -14.25 -29.48 68.65
CA ARG A 28 -13.59 -28.30 68.06
C ARG A 28 -14.22 -28.03 66.68
N PRO A 29 -14.67 -26.78 66.38
CA PRO A 29 -15.18 -26.48 65.06
C PRO A 29 -14.05 -26.77 64.07
N ILE A 30 -14.33 -27.60 63.09
CA ILE A 30 -13.46 -27.78 61.93
C ILE A 30 -13.45 -26.45 61.23
N ALA A 31 -12.37 -25.68 61.40
CA ALA A 31 -12.15 -24.45 60.62
C ALA A 31 -12.08 -24.90 59.15
N PHE A 32 -13.14 -24.62 58.38
CA PHE A 32 -13.06 -24.74 56.95
C PHE A 32 -11.89 -23.85 56.52
N ALA A 33 -10.86 -24.49 55.99
CA ALA A 33 -9.72 -23.76 55.42
C ALA A 33 -10.31 -22.70 54.48
N ALA A 34 -10.08 -21.43 54.80
CA ALA A 34 -10.45 -20.31 53.92
C ALA A 34 -9.87 -20.63 52.56
N LYS A 35 -10.73 -20.64 51.53
CA LYS A 35 -10.33 -20.79 50.15
C LYS A 35 -9.17 -19.79 49.92
N PRO A 36 -7.97 -20.23 49.46
CA PRO A 36 -6.89 -19.33 49.21
C PRO A 36 -7.40 -18.18 48.35
N PRO A 37 -6.98 -16.91 48.59
CA PRO A 37 -7.40 -15.81 47.79
C PRO A 37 -7.11 -16.15 46.32
N ALA A 38 -8.15 -16.01 45.46
CA ALA A 38 -7.98 -16.24 44.05
C ALA A 38 -6.83 -15.32 43.60
N VAL A 39 -5.71 -15.92 43.21
CA VAL A 39 -4.63 -15.20 42.55
C VAL A 39 -5.28 -14.64 41.27
N SER A 40 -5.54 -13.35 41.25
CA SER A 40 -6.01 -12.68 40.05
C SER A 40 -4.89 -12.77 39.03
N GLU A 41 -5.02 -13.71 38.10
CA GLU A 41 -4.11 -13.73 36.95
C GLU A 41 -4.15 -12.34 36.31
N PRO A 42 -2.98 -11.72 36.07
CA PRO A 42 -2.95 -10.42 35.42
C PRO A 42 -3.61 -10.59 34.05
N LYS A 43 -4.74 -9.89 33.89
CA LYS A 43 -5.50 -9.95 32.63
C LYS A 43 -4.52 -9.65 31.49
N PRO A 44 -4.44 -10.48 30.43
CA PRO A 44 -3.41 -10.38 29.38
C PRO A 44 -3.54 -9.10 28.53
N ARG A 45 -4.38 -8.16 28.92
CA ARG A 45 -4.59 -6.88 28.20
C ARG A 45 -3.30 -6.09 28.01
N PHE A 46 -2.43 -6.06 28.99
CA PHE A 46 -1.14 -5.35 28.90
C PHE A 46 -0.20 -6.03 27.88
N VAL A 47 -0.17 -7.35 27.85
CA VAL A 47 0.62 -8.12 26.87
C VAL A 47 0.11 -7.87 25.45
N ILE A 48 -1.20 -7.79 25.25
CA ILE A 48 -1.81 -7.48 23.95
C ILE A 48 -1.39 -6.09 23.47
N TRP A 49 -1.41 -5.08 24.34
CA TRP A 49 -0.96 -3.72 24.00
C TRP A 49 0.53 -3.65 23.65
N ILE A 50 1.38 -4.39 24.37
CA ILE A 50 2.81 -4.48 24.04
C ILE A 50 2.99 -5.13 22.66
N LEU A 51 2.27 -6.21 22.36
CA LEU A 51 2.34 -6.87 21.06
C LEU A 51 1.87 -5.94 19.94
N ILE A 52 0.80 -5.18 20.12
CA ILE A 52 0.31 -4.19 19.16
C ILE A 52 1.37 -3.11 18.91
N LEU A 53 2.00 -2.60 19.97
CA LEU A 53 3.08 -1.60 19.86
C LEU A 53 4.31 -2.16 19.15
N LEU A 54 4.71 -3.40 19.44
CA LEU A 54 5.86 -4.04 18.78
C LEU A 54 5.57 -4.31 17.29
N VAL A 55 4.36 -4.77 16.96
CA VAL A 55 3.92 -4.96 15.57
C VAL A 55 3.86 -3.61 14.86
N GLY A 56 3.29 -2.58 15.49
CA GLY A 56 3.25 -1.22 14.94
C GLY A 56 4.63 -0.64 14.70
N ALA A 57 5.56 -0.79 15.66
CA ALA A 57 6.95 -0.37 15.51
C ALA A 57 7.68 -1.15 14.40
N GLY A 58 7.43 -2.46 14.30
CA GLY A 58 7.97 -3.30 13.21
C GLY A 58 7.47 -2.87 11.83
N ILE A 59 6.17 -2.62 11.70
CA ILE A 59 5.57 -2.12 10.46
C ILE A 59 6.15 -0.74 10.12
N TRP A 60 6.25 0.16 11.11
CA TRP A 60 6.85 1.48 10.93
C TRP A 60 8.31 1.39 10.49
N TRP A 61 9.10 0.51 11.12
CA TRP A 61 10.49 0.29 10.74
C TRP A 61 10.63 -0.24 9.32
N ILE A 62 9.82 -1.23 8.92
CA ILE A 62 9.77 -1.73 7.55
C ILE A 62 9.35 -0.62 6.58
N ALA A 63 8.38 0.23 6.97
CA ALA A 63 7.87 1.30 6.14
C ALA A 63 8.90 2.44 5.93
N SER A 64 9.69 2.77 6.95
CA SER A 64 10.67 3.88 6.92
C SER A 64 12.08 3.47 6.51
N SER A 65 12.38 2.16 6.44
CA SER A 65 13.71 1.67 6.10
C SER A 65 14.01 1.84 4.62
N ASP A 66 15.12 2.47 4.29
CA ASP A 66 15.62 2.64 2.92
C ASP A 66 16.63 1.55 2.52
N SER A 67 16.73 0.45 3.30
CA SER A 67 17.60 -0.68 2.95
C SER A 67 17.13 -1.40 1.68
N ALA A 68 18.06 -1.77 0.81
CA ALA A 68 17.76 -2.42 -0.48
C ALA A 68 16.95 -3.72 -0.33
N ASP A 69 17.18 -4.48 0.76
CA ASP A 69 16.46 -5.73 1.00
C ASP A 69 15.00 -5.48 1.39
N VAL A 70 14.73 -4.46 2.20
CA VAL A 70 13.36 -4.06 2.57
C VAL A 70 12.64 -3.47 1.36
N GLN A 71 13.32 -2.71 0.51
CA GLN A 71 12.74 -2.21 -0.73
C GLN A 71 12.31 -3.36 -1.65
N ARG A 72 13.16 -4.35 -1.87
CA ARG A 72 12.83 -5.54 -2.66
C ARG A 72 11.64 -6.33 -2.09
N LEU A 73 11.53 -6.46 -0.77
CA LEU A 73 10.39 -7.11 -0.13
C LEU A 73 9.11 -6.31 -0.33
N ARG A 74 9.16 -4.99 -0.21
CA ARG A 74 8.02 -4.10 -0.47
C ARG A 74 7.54 -4.23 -1.92
N GLU A 75 8.44 -4.12 -2.88
CA GLU A 75 8.13 -4.26 -4.30
C GLU A 75 7.50 -5.61 -4.61
N LYS A 76 8.06 -6.68 -4.07
CA LYS A 76 7.61 -8.04 -4.35
C LYS A 76 6.23 -8.38 -3.77
N TYR A 77 5.92 -7.91 -2.56
CA TYR A 77 4.74 -8.36 -1.81
C TYR A 77 3.67 -7.28 -1.60
N PHE A 78 4.03 -6.00 -1.68
CA PHE A 78 3.15 -4.92 -1.27
C PHE A 78 2.97 -3.82 -2.32
N SER A 79 3.55 -3.96 -3.51
CA SER A 79 3.48 -2.94 -4.57
C SER A 79 2.59 -3.42 -5.72
N PRO A 80 1.27 -3.25 -5.64
CA PRO A 80 0.40 -3.58 -6.75
C PRO A 80 0.74 -2.69 -7.96
N PRO A 81 0.64 -3.24 -9.18
CA PRO A 81 0.78 -2.44 -10.38
C PRO A 81 -0.38 -1.45 -10.52
N HIS A 82 -0.05 -0.19 -10.76
CA HIS A 82 -0.98 0.85 -11.14
C HIS A 82 -0.87 1.10 -12.64
N ILE A 83 -2.01 1.26 -13.30
CA ILE A 83 -2.07 1.57 -14.72
C ILE A 83 -2.91 2.85 -14.87
N GLU A 84 -2.31 3.87 -15.46
CA GLU A 84 -2.95 5.15 -15.74
C GLU A 84 -2.97 5.39 -17.25
N THR A 85 -4.14 5.60 -17.82
CA THR A 85 -4.27 5.88 -19.25
C THR A 85 -3.82 7.31 -19.55
N LEU A 86 -2.78 7.46 -20.35
CA LEU A 86 -2.28 8.75 -20.81
C LEU A 86 -2.99 9.26 -22.07
N SER A 87 -3.33 8.34 -22.96
CA SER A 87 -4.10 8.63 -24.19
C SER A 87 -4.84 7.39 -24.63
N GLU A 88 -6.15 7.48 -24.79
CA GLU A 88 -7.03 6.44 -25.34
C GLU A 88 -8.08 7.14 -26.21
N LYS A 89 -7.66 7.67 -27.35
CA LYS A 89 -8.56 8.44 -28.24
C LYS A 89 -7.98 8.68 -29.61
N THR A 90 -8.87 9.03 -30.50
CA THR A 90 -8.53 9.56 -31.81
C THR A 90 -8.61 11.08 -31.79
N PHE A 91 -7.57 11.74 -32.28
CA PHE A 91 -7.48 13.20 -32.33
C PHE A 91 -6.78 13.68 -33.61
N SER A 92 -6.96 14.93 -33.96
CA SER A 92 -6.35 15.51 -35.16
C SER A 92 -5.26 16.50 -34.77
N ILE A 93 -4.13 16.47 -35.47
CA ILE A 93 -3.00 17.40 -35.28
C ILE A 93 -2.88 18.26 -36.54
N SER A 94 -3.03 19.57 -36.38
CA SER A 94 -2.86 20.54 -37.47
C SER A 94 -1.45 20.50 -38.07
N PRO A 95 -1.26 20.95 -39.33
CA PRO A 95 0.07 21.13 -39.90
C PRO A 95 0.97 21.97 -39.00
N HIS A 96 2.20 21.49 -38.78
CA HIS A 96 3.17 22.11 -37.84
C HIS A 96 2.67 22.25 -36.39
N GLY A 97 1.55 21.56 -36.04
CA GLY A 97 0.98 21.53 -34.71
C GLY A 97 1.52 20.39 -33.86
N LEU A 98 1.15 20.45 -32.59
CA LEU A 98 1.41 19.39 -31.62
C LEU A 98 0.21 19.18 -30.71
N THR A 99 0.09 17.97 -30.19
CA THR A 99 -0.79 17.60 -29.06
C THR A 99 0.07 17.04 -27.97
N SER A 100 -0.10 17.52 -26.74
CA SER A 100 0.68 17.02 -25.60
C SER A 100 -0.22 16.63 -24.45
N ASN A 101 0.06 15.48 -23.84
CA ASN A 101 -0.57 15.00 -22.61
C ASN A 101 0.44 15.09 -21.48
N LYS A 102 0.13 15.94 -20.50
CA LYS A 102 0.92 16.09 -19.28
C LYS A 102 0.55 14.97 -18.31
N PHE A 103 1.54 14.31 -17.71
CA PHE A 103 1.34 13.34 -16.64
C PHE A 103 2.40 13.49 -15.56
N THR A 104 2.15 12.90 -14.40
CA THR A 104 3.03 13.02 -13.25
C THR A 104 3.36 11.63 -12.71
N ILE A 105 4.64 11.35 -12.51
CA ILE A 105 5.08 10.18 -11.78
C ILE A 105 5.00 10.52 -10.28
N PRO A 106 4.21 9.78 -9.48
CA PRO A 106 4.04 10.09 -8.06
C PRO A 106 5.27 9.67 -7.24
N SER A 107 5.49 10.33 -6.10
CA SER A 107 6.54 9.96 -5.15
C SER A 107 6.41 8.50 -4.72
N GLY A 108 7.54 7.79 -4.69
CA GLY A 108 7.61 6.38 -4.31
C GLY A 108 7.09 5.39 -5.36
N ALA A 109 6.90 5.85 -6.59
CA ALA A 109 6.73 4.96 -7.73
C ALA A 109 8.02 4.18 -7.99
N SER A 110 7.89 2.95 -8.45
CA SER A 110 8.99 2.09 -8.88
C SER A 110 8.59 1.30 -10.13
N ASN A 111 9.57 0.83 -10.90
CA ASN A 111 9.34 0.11 -12.13
C ASN A 111 8.44 0.88 -13.12
N VAL A 112 8.73 2.18 -13.28
CA VAL A 112 7.90 3.08 -14.09
C VAL A 112 8.16 2.86 -15.57
N ILE A 113 7.12 2.50 -16.31
CA ILE A 113 7.19 2.22 -17.74
C ILE A 113 6.01 2.90 -18.44
N VAL A 114 6.26 3.60 -19.53
CA VAL A 114 5.23 4.03 -20.49
C VAL A 114 5.16 3.02 -21.62
N THR A 115 3.96 2.48 -21.85
CA THR A 115 3.71 1.51 -22.91
C THR A 115 2.50 1.93 -23.73
N GLY A 116 2.49 1.60 -25.01
CA GLY A 116 1.34 1.88 -25.85
C GLY A 116 1.60 1.68 -27.33
N HIS A 117 0.59 2.03 -28.10
CA HIS A 117 0.63 2.00 -29.54
C HIS A 117 0.00 3.28 -30.10
N PHE A 118 0.49 3.72 -31.23
CA PHE A 118 -0.13 4.81 -31.99
C PHE A 118 -0.07 4.52 -33.48
N GLU A 119 -1.06 5.02 -34.18
CA GLU A 119 -1.13 4.96 -35.64
C GLU A 119 -1.73 6.26 -36.21
N THR A 120 -1.34 6.59 -37.41
CA THR A 120 -1.92 7.69 -38.19
C THR A 120 -2.73 7.14 -39.33
N THR A 121 -3.87 7.77 -39.60
CA THR A 121 -4.73 7.44 -40.76
C THR A 121 -4.66 8.56 -41.78
N GLY A 122 -4.37 8.17 -43.06
CA GLY A 122 -4.35 9.15 -44.12
C GLY A 122 -3.53 8.78 -45.35
N GLY A 123 -2.44 8.06 -45.25
CA GLY A 123 -1.67 7.63 -46.40
C GLY A 123 -0.24 8.15 -46.47
N PRO A 124 0.41 8.14 -47.62
CA PRO A 124 1.83 8.58 -47.75
C PRO A 124 2.02 10.03 -47.31
N GLY A 125 2.96 10.24 -46.39
CA GLY A 125 3.24 11.55 -45.83
C GLY A 125 2.49 11.86 -44.51
N ASP A 126 1.70 10.91 -43.98
CA ASP A 126 0.99 11.07 -42.70
C ASP A 126 1.86 10.69 -41.48
N GLU A 127 3.15 10.65 -41.66
CA GLU A 127 4.11 10.43 -40.56
C GLU A 127 3.98 11.49 -39.47
N ILE A 128 4.04 11.06 -38.22
CA ILE A 128 4.17 11.92 -37.05
C ILE A 128 5.41 11.54 -36.25
N GLN A 129 5.80 12.40 -35.32
CA GLN A 129 6.82 12.09 -34.32
C GLN A 129 6.18 12.10 -32.95
N VAL A 130 6.49 11.06 -32.16
CA VAL A 130 6.03 10.93 -30.77
C VAL A 130 7.24 10.98 -29.84
N LEU A 131 7.15 11.81 -28.80
CA LEU A 131 8.24 12.08 -27.86
C LEU A 131 7.75 11.90 -26.44
N LEU A 132 8.64 11.40 -25.54
CA LEU A 132 8.47 11.43 -24.09
C LEU A 132 9.58 12.31 -23.50
N LEU A 133 9.16 13.40 -22.84
CA LEU A 133 10.06 14.46 -22.37
C LEU A 133 9.81 14.79 -20.90
N THR A 134 10.84 15.26 -20.20
CA THR A 134 10.65 15.98 -18.91
C THR A 134 9.98 17.34 -19.16
N ASP A 135 9.52 17.99 -18.11
CA ASP A 135 8.97 19.37 -18.20
C ASP A 135 9.99 20.35 -18.80
N GLU A 136 11.23 20.30 -18.35
CA GLU A 136 12.33 21.16 -18.84
C GLU A 136 12.70 20.85 -20.29
N ALA A 137 12.78 19.56 -20.64
CA ALA A 137 13.06 19.11 -21.99
C ALA A 137 11.94 19.51 -22.95
N PHE A 138 10.67 19.46 -22.52
CA PHE A 138 9.54 19.89 -23.33
C PHE A 138 9.59 21.38 -23.65
N VAL A 139 9.91 22.23 -22.66
CA VAL A 139 10.09 23.68 -22.88
C VAL A 139 11.25 23.94 -23.84
N THR A 140 12.38 23.29 -23.67
CA THR A 140 13.57 23.43 -24.52
C THR A 140 13.27 23.02 -25.96
N TRP A 141 12.65 21.84 -26.13
CA TRP A 141 12.26 21.32 -27.44
C TRP A 141 11.25 22.22 -28.16
N ARG A 142 10.24 22.72 -27.42
CA ARG A 142 9.22 23.62 -27.97
C ARG A 142 9.79 24.93 -28.48
N ASN A 143 10.90 25.39 -27.90
CA ASN A 143 11.65 26.59 -28.37
C ASN A 143 12.61 26.26 -29.54
N GLY A 144 12.57 25.06 -30.09
CA GLY A 144 13.37 24.67 -31.26
C GLY A 144 14.79 24.19 -30.95
N TYR A 145 15.13 23.95 -29.68
CA TYR A 145 16.44 23.45 -29.28
C TYR A 145 16.45 21.94 -29.17
N SER A 146 17.59 21.32 -29.44
CA SER A 146 17.79 19.91 -29.20
C SER A 146 17.78 19.58 -27.71
N THR A 147 17.12 18.49 -27.35
CA THR A 147 17.04 17.99 -25.97
C THR A 147 17.04 16.46 -25.94
N SER A 148 17.31 15.88 -24.77
CA SER A 148 17.18 14.45 -24.55
C SER A 148 15.71 14.07 -24.38
N SER A 149 15.36 12.86 -24.81
CA SER A 149 14.03 12.28 -24.66
C SER A 149 14.14 10.86 -24.11
N PHE A 150 13.13 10.40 -23.36
CA PHE A 150 13.02 9.01 -22.94
C PHE A 150 12.56 8.09 -24.09
N TYR A 151 11.84 8.67 -25.03
CA TYR A 151 11.38 8.01 -26.24
C TYR A 151 11.28 9.04 -27.37
N ASP A 152 11.72 8.63 -28.55
CA ASP A 152 11.56 9.35 -29.82
C ASP A 152 11.26 8.32 -30.90
N SER A 153 10.08 8.38 -31.47
CA SER A 153 9.68 7.48 -32.55
C SER A 153 10.40 7.77 -33.89
N GLY A 154 11.03 8.96 -34.00
CA GLY A 154 11.27 9.54 -35.32
C GLY A 154 9.97 9.81 -36.07
N LYS A 155 10.05 10.04 -37.38
CA LYS A 155 8.89 10.26 -38.25
C LYS A 155 8.37 8.94 -38.77
N VAL A 156 7.22 8.52 -38.26
CA VAL A 156 6.61 7.19 -38.57
C VAL A 156 5.11 7.29 -38.67
N LEU A 157 4.48 6.35 -39.40
CA LEU A 157 3.03 6.22 -39.52
C LEU A 157 2.39 5.52 -38.35
N GLN A 158 3.12 4.61 -37.72
CA GLN A 158 2.68 3.81 -36.56
C GLN A 158 3.88 3.42 -35.71
N GLY A 159 3.68 3.17 -34.44
CA GLY A 159 4.75 2.74 -33.56
C GLY A 159 4.26 2.20 -32.23
N ASN A 160 5.12 1.40 -31.61
CA ASN A 160 4.93 0.93 -30.26
C ASN A 160 5.83 1.75 -29.32
N ILE A 161 5.25 2.26 -28.26
CA ILE A 161 5.95 2.97 -27.19
C ILE A 161 6.29 1.94 -26.11
N ARG A 162 7.54 1.89 -25.72
CA ARG A 162 8.01 1.16 -24.54
C ARG A 162 9.22 1.87 -23.98
N ALA A 163 9.00 2.73 -23.00
CA ALA A 163 10.05 3.57 -22.40
C ALA A 163 10.08 3.34 -20.90
N ALA A 164 11.25 2.98 -20.38
CA ALA A 164 11.52 3.01 -18.95
C ALA A 164 11.68 4.47 -18.52
N MET A 165 10.96 4.88 -17.50
CA MET A 165 11.01 6.21 -16.92
C MET A 165 11.77 6.17 -15.60
N PRO A 166 12.31 7.31 -15.13
CA PRO A 166 12.87 7.41 -13.78
C PRO A 166 11.83 7.08 -12.72
N ASP A 167 12.25 6.51 -11.61
CA ASP A 167 11.39 6.28 -10.45
C ASP A 167 11.19 7.56 -9.61
N ASP A 168 11.83 8.66 -10.01
CA ASP A 168 11.73 9.94 -9.34
C ASP A 168 10.40 10.63 -9.65
N ALA A 169 9.81 11.21 -8.62
CA ALA A 169 8.61 12.04 -8.78
C ALA A 169 8.89 13.22 -9.72
N GLY A 170 8.02 13.40 -10.68
CA GLY A 170 8.23 14.46 -11.66
C GLY A 170 7.08 14.62 -12.65
N THR A 171 7.16 15.70 -13.40
CA THR A 171 6.23 16.02 -14.48
C THR A 171 6.84 15.68 -15.82
N TYR A 172 6.05 15.03 -16.66
CA TYR A 172 6.46 14.55 -17.97
C TYR A 172 5.40 14.87 -19.03
N TYR A 173 5.79 14.82 -20.28
CA TYR A 173 4.92 15.09 -21.42
C TYR A 173 5.05 13.96 -22.45
N LEU A 174 3.91 13.43 -22.85
CA LEU A 174 3.75 12.62 -24.05
C LEU A 174 3.32 13.58 -25.18
N VAL A 175 4.18 13.76 -26.18
CA VAL A 175 4.00 14.75 -27.25
C VAL A 175 3.83 14.03 -28.57
N PHE A 176 2.77 14.39 -29.30
CA PHE A 176 2.53 13.98 -30.69
C PHE A 176 2.70 15.24 -31.55
N THR A 177 3.58 15.20 -32.52
CA THR A 177 3.84 16.37 -33.37
C THR A 177 3.75 16.03 -34.85
N ASN A 178 3.11 16.95 -35.60
CA ASN A 178 3.00 16.93 -37.05
C ASN A 178 4.01 17.92 -37.65
N ASN A 179 5.30 17.77 -37.31
CA ASN A 179 6.38 18.59 -37.86
C ASN A 179 7.03 17.95 -39.10
N VAL A 180 6.21 17.29 -39.93
CA VAL A 180 6.59 16.72 -41.21
C VAL A 180 6.16 17.70 -42.31
N PRO A 181 6.97 17.91 -43.37
CA PRO A 181 6.56 18.72 -44.48
C PRO A 181 5.22 18.27 -45.06
N GLY A 182 4.20 19.12 -45.01
CA GLY A 182 2.85 18.82 -45.47
C GLY A 182 1.88 19.89 -45.01
N LYS A 183 0.78 20.08 -45.76
CA LYS A 183 -0.25 21.09 -45.46
C LYS A 183 -1.51 20.50 -44.83
N LEU A 184 -1.53 19.22 -44.58
CA LEU A 184 -2.73 18.52 -44.10
C LEU A 184 -2.65 18.22 -42.60
N ALA A 185 -3.80 18.34 -41.95
CA ALA A 185 -3.98 17.81 -40.60
C ALA A 185 -3.92 16.29 -40.63
N LYS A 186 -3.37 15.69 -39.58
CA LYS A 186 -3.22 14.23 -39.44
C LYS A 186 -4.10 13.71 -38.33
N THR A 187 -4.81 12.63 -38.58
CA THR A 187 -5.60 11.96 -37.55
C THR A 187 -4.75 10.88 -36.93
N VAL A 188 -4.66 10.91 -35.62
CA VAL A 188 -3.87 9.97 -34.81
C VAL A 188 -4.81 9.21 -33.89
N GLN A 189 -4.69 7.91 -33.90
CA GLN A 189 -5.27 7.03 -32.89
C GLN A 189 -4.12 6.59 -31.96
N ALA A 190 -4.29 6.81 -30.68
CA ALA A 190 -3.27 6.45 -29.69
C ALA A 190 -3.90 5.81 -28.46
N ASP A 191 -3.28 4.71 -28.03
CA ASP A 191 -3.56 4.01 -26.78
C ASP A 191 -2.24 3.87 -26.03
N VAL A 192 -2.05 4.71 -25.01
CA VAL A 192 -0.79 4.82 -24.25
C VAL A 192 -1.12 4.88 -22.77
N ALA A 193 -0.43 4.06 -22.00
CA ALA A 193 -0.59 3.96 -20.56
C ALA A 193 0.75 4.08 -19.83
N LEU A 194 0.70 4.71 -18.67
CA LEU A 194 1.75 4.72 -17.66
C LEU A 194 1.51 3.55 -16.72
N GLN A 195 2.52 2.73 -16.50
CA GLN A 195 2.50 1.63 -15.54
C GLN A 195 3.59 1.88 -14.50
N TYR A 196 3.24 1.74 -13.23
CA TYR A 196 4.19 1.82 -12.13
C TYR A 196 3.72 0.97 -10.95
N SER A 197 4.62 0.62 -10.06
CA SER A 197 4.32 -0.04 -8.79
C SER A 197 4.47 0.94 -7.64
N ARG A 198 3.59 0.84 -6.63
CA ARG A 198 3.64 1.71 -5.46
C ARG A 198 3.13 0.96 -4.24
N TRP A 199 3.89 0.98 -3.16
CA TRP A 199 3.57 0.17 -1.97
C TRP A 199 2.74 0.91 -0.91
N ALA A 200 2.75 2.24 -0.90
CA ALA A 200 2.03 3.04 0.07
C ALA A 200 1.14 4.11 -0.60
N PRO A 201 0.07 4.54 0.06
CA PRO A 201 -0.80 5.61 -0.42
C PRO A 201 -0.14 6.98 -0.35
N ASP A 202 -0.70 7.97 -1.06
CA ASP A 202 -0.17 9.34 -1.19
C ASP A 202 0.09 10.06 0.13
N TRP A 203 -0.80 9.89 1.11
CA TRP A 203 -0.67 10.54 2.41
C TRP A 203 0.60 10.12 3.14
N PHE A 204 1.05 8.88 2.96
CA PHE A 204 2.27 8.36 3.57
C PHE A 204 3.51 9.08 3.04
N TYR A 205 3.61 9.25 1.72
CA TYR A 205 4.75 9.93 1.09
C TYR A 205 4.77 11.42 1.43
N ARG A 206 3.60 12.08 1.48
CA ARG A 206 3.50 13.48 1.93
C ARG A 206 3.95 13.69 3.38
N MET A 207 3.69 12.74 4.27
CA MET A 207 4.20 12.79 5.62
C MET A 207 5.72 12.66 5.65
N LYS A 208 6.30 11.75 4.84
CA LYS A 208 7.75 11.55 4.78
C LYS A 208 8.50 12.79 4.25
N GLU A 209 7.90 13.54 3.34
CA GLU A 209 8.46 14.79 2.80
C GLU A 209 8.35 15.99 3.78
N ALA A 210 7.47 15.91 4.78
CA ALA A 210 7.25 16.98 5.76
C ALA A 210 8.19 16.91 6.98
N PHE A 211 8.98 15.84 7.12
CA PHE A 211 9.97 15.62 8.17
C PHE A 211 11.40 15.52 7.62
#